data_707af974a6add9f78d23231d04d194f3
#
_entry.id   707af974a6add9f78d23231d04d194f3
#
_cell.length_a   1.000
_cell.length_b   1.000
_cell.length_c   1.000
_cell.angle_alpha   90.00
_cell.angle_beta   90.00
_cell.angle_gamma   90.00
#
_symmetry.space_group_name_H-M   'P 1'
#
loop_
_entity.id
_entity.type
_entity.pdbx_description
1 polymer ?
#
loop_
_entity_poly.entity_id
_entity_poly.type
_entity_poly.pdbx_seq_one_letter_code
_entity_poly.pdbx_strand_id
1 'polypeptide(L)'
;MKKLSLIFLFLLCYSTSFAHYLWIETSPNGELNKKQEVKIHYGEYTYGIIEQTDGDAFKSVSKFEVWIINPDGTSSKLDLDKKEDHYLGYFTPTQEGSYTIQLKNDNIDVVDFTEYDFGIFKTYYQSFAKVNVSDIPTASTITEEGLSIKEIPTGNDEKILQIFYKGAAISEQEVKIYVSDLWSKTLNTDAEGKISFKLPWNTKYTIETTKNENVPGTYNGEDYEFIWHCATYCFPQSN
;
A
#
# COMPACT_ATOMS: atom_id res chain seq x y z
N MET A 1 12.22 49.40 -36.39
CA MET A 1 12.20 48.96 -34.99
C MET A 1 11.51 47.58 -34.94
N LYS A 2 12.31 46.51 -34.87
CA LYS A 2 11.79 45.14 -34.87
C LYS A 2 11.45 44.76 -33.42
N LYS A 3 10.18 44.48 -33.14
CA LYS A 3 9.71 43.96 -31.86
C LYS A 3 10.08 42.49 -31.82
N LEU A 4 11.04 42.15 -30.96
CA LEU A 4 11.43 40.79 -30.65
C LEU A 4 10.42 40.26 -29.61
N SER A 5 9.48 39.43 -30.06
CA SER A 5 8.55 38.70 -29.18
C SER A 5 9.33 37.55 -28.57
N LEU A 6 9.67 37.69 -27.30
CA LEU A 6 10.26 36.62 -26.47
C LEU A 6 9.14 35.65 -26.11
N ILE A 7 9.01 34.57 -26.86
CA ILE A 7 8.16 33.44 -26.47
C ILE A 7 8.87 32.71 -25.34
N PHE A 8 8.43 32.93 -24.11
CA PHE A 8 8.84 32.16 -22.94
C PHE A 8 8.18 30.81 -23.04
N LEU A 9 8.88 29.86 -23.63
CA LEU A 9 8.46 28.47 -23.65
C LEU A 9 8.65 27.91 -22.23
N PHE A 10 7.59 27.95 -21.44
CA PHE A 10 7.51 27.21 -20.18
C PHE A 10 7.52 25.71 -20.54
N LEU A 11 8.68 25.11 -20.57
CA LEU A 11 8.82 23.66 -20.47
C LEU A 11 8.33 23.29 -19.05
N LEU A 12 7.08 22.93 -18.95
CA LEU A 12 6.57 22.16 -17.83
C LEU A 12 7.28 20.80 -17.91
N CYS A 13 8.39 20.67 -17.22
CA CYS A 13 8.95 19.38 -16.88
C CYS A 13 7.91 18.69 -15.97
N TYR A 14 7.03 17.90 -16.56
CA TYR A 14 6.29 16.90 -15.81
C TYR A 14 7.33 15.87 -15.37
N SER A 15 7.87 16.01 -14.19
CA SER A 15 8.54 14.91 -13.51
C SER A 15 7.42 13.91 -13.21
N THR A 16 7.29 12.91 -14.06
CA THR A 16 6.52 11.71 -13.73
C THR A 16 7.32 11.01 -12.63
N SER A 17 6.99 11.28 -11.39
CA SER A 17 7.46 10.49 -10.26
C SER A 17 6.83 9.11 -10.43
N PHE A 18 7.58 8.16 -10.96
CA PHE A 18 7.17 6.76 -11.03
C PHE A 18 7.36 6.15 -9.64
N ALA A 19 6.38 6.35 -8.78
CA ALA A 19 6.35 5.69 -7.49
C ALA A 19 5.63 4.35 -7.67
N HIS A 20 6.43 3.30 -7.85
CA HIS A 20 5.92 1.93 -7.86
C HIS A 20 5.67 1.45 -6.44
N TYR A 21 4.56 0.75 -6.23
CA TYR A 21 4.16 0.23 -4.93
C TYR A 21 3.81 -1.26 -5.00
N LEU A 22 4.01 -1.94 -3.88
CA LEU A 22 3.42 -3.25 -3.63
C LEU A 22 2.00 -3.08 -3.09
N TRP A 23 1.03 -3.86 -3.59
CA TRP A 23 -0.32 -3.88 -3.03
C TRP A 23 -0.94 -5.27 -3.06
N ILE A 24 -1.90 -5.48 -2.16
CA ILE A 24 -2.67 -6.72 -2.03
C ILE A 24 -4.02 -6.55 -2.69
N GLU A 25 -4.41 -7.50 -3.53
CA GLU A 25 -5.78 -7.65 -4.02
C GLU A 25 -6.39 -8.95 -3.52
N THR A 26 -7.59 -8.85 -2.93
CA THR A 26 -8.39 -9.99 -2.48
C THR A 26 -9.85 -9.57 -2.38
N SER A 27 -10.80 -10.52 -2.47
CA SER A 27 -12.21 -10.22 -2.19
C SER A 27 -12.37 -9.80 -0.71
N PRO A 28 -13.11 -8.73 -0.42
CA PRO A 28 -13.34 -8.30 0.97
C PRO A 28 -14.28 -9.24 1.74
N ASN A 29 -14.99 -10.12 1.03
CA ASN A 29 -15.90 -11.10 1.60
C ASN A 29 -15.36 -12.50 1.39
N GLY A 30 -15.13 -13.21 2.50
CA GLY A 30 -14.72 -14.61 2.52
C GLY A 30 -15.85 -15.51 3.01
N GLU A 31 -15.69 -16.80 2.80
CA GLU A 31 -16.62 -17.83 3.28
C GLU A 31 -15.87 -18.88 4.11
N LEU A 32 -16.50 -19.34 5.18
CA LEU A 32 -15.95 -20.43 6.02
C LEU A 32 -15.65 -21.67 5.18
N ASN A 33 -14.44 -22.23 5.39
CA ASN A 33 -13.96 -23.45 4.75
C ASN A 33 -13.88 -23.38 3.22
N LYS A 34 -13.92 -22.18 2.62
CA LYS A 34 -13.66 -21.97 1.20
C LYS A 34 -12.34 -21.26 0.98
N LYS A 35 -11.66 -21.58 -0.11
CA LYS A 35 -10.41 -20.93 -0.50
C LYS A 35 -10.64 -19.44 -0.79
N GLN A 36 -9.86 -18.60 -0.14
CA GLN A 36 -9.74 -17.18 -0.39
C GLN A 36 -8.47 -16.90 -1.17
N GLU A 37 -8.61 -16.21 -2.29
CA GLU A 37 -7.50 -15.82 -3.16
C GLU A 37 -6.86 -14.52 -2.68
N VAL A 38 -5.52 -14.46 -2.74
CA VAL A 38 -4.72 -13.28 -2.42
C VAL A 38 -3.72 -13.07 -3.53
N LYS A 39 -3.74 -11.90 -4.16
CA LYS A 39 -2.78 -11.49 -5.19
C LYS A 39 -1.91 -10.36 -4.68
N ILE A 40 -0.62 -10.45 -4.98
CA ILE A 40 0.35 -9.38 -4.70
C ILE A 40 0.84 -8.84 -6.02
N HIS A 41 0.59 -7.57 -6.26
CA HIS A 41 1.05 -6.83 -7.43
C HIS A 41 2.13 -5.84 -7.05
N TYR A 42 2.91 -5.45 -8.04
CA TYR A 42 3.84 -4.33 -7.99
C TYR A 42 3.72 -3.50 -9.26
N GLY A 43 3.77 -2.19 -9.15
CA GLY A 43 3.66 -1.31 -10.30
C GLY A 43 3.16 0.09 -9.95
N GLU A 44 2.75 0.81 -10.98
CA GLU A 44 2.21 2.17 -10.89
C GLU A 44 0.69 2.12 -11.14
N TYR A 45 -0.08 1.96 -10.08
CA TYR A 45 -1.53 1.76 -10.17
C TYR A 45 -2.29 2.99 -10.69
N THR A 46 -1.74 4.20 -10.58
CA THR A 46 -2.35 5.43 -11.14
C THR A 46 -2.43 5.40 -12.65
N TYR A 47 -1.48 4.75 -13.30
CA TYR A 47 -1.44 4.56 -14.76
C TYR A 47 -1.89 3.17 -15.20
N GLY A 48 -2.33 2.33 -14.26
CA GLY A 48 -2.71 0.94 -14.55
C GLY A 48 -1.53 0.04 -14.95
N ILE A 49 -0.29 0.44 -14.62
CA ILE A 49 0.92 -0.34 -14.92
C ILE A 49 1.09 -1.41 -13.86
N ILE A 50 1.18 -2.67 -14.30
CA ILE A 50 1.53 -3.82 -13.49
C ILE A 50 2.84 -4.40 -14.03
N GLU A 51 3.83 -4.53 -13.16
CA GLU A 51 5.14 -5.08 -13.50
C GLU A 51 5.10 -6.60 -13.64
N GLN A 52 5.84 -7.11 -14.61
CA GLN A 52 6.05 -8.54 -14.77
C GLN A 52 6.93 -9.08 -13.65
N THR A 53 6.56 -10.19 -13.03
CA THR A 53 7.30 -10.77 -11.89
C THR A 53 8.72 -11.22 -12.26
N ASP A 54 8.99 -11.44 -13.56
CA ASP A 54 10.33 -11.72 -14.11
C ASP A 54 11.09 -10.45 -14.49
N GLY A 55 10.44 -9.28 -14.48
CA GLY A 55 11.07 -7.98 -14.73
C GLY A 55 11.99 -7.55 -13.58
N ASP A 56 12.99 -6.74 -13.89
CA ASP A 56 13.98 -6.29 -12.90
C ASP A 56 13.34 -5.41 -11.82
N ALA A 57 12.36 -4.60 -12.19
CA ALA A 57 11.61 -3.77 -11.25
C ALA A 57 10.93 -4.62 -10.15
N PHE A 58 10.19 -5.67 -10.52
CA PHE A 58 9.54 -6.54 -9.53
C PHE A 58 10.56 -7.38 -8.74
N LYS A 59 11.62 -7.87 -9.40
CA LYS A 59 12.67 -8.65 -8.72
C LYS A 59 13.32 -7.88 -7.58
N SER A 60 13.52 -6.57 -7.74
CA SER A 60 14.14 -5.71 -6.71
C SER A 60 13.33 -5.67 -5.40
N VAL A 61 12.02 -5.92 -5.47
CA VAL A 61 11.10 -5.88 -4.32
C VAL A 61 10.51 -7.25 -3.97
N SER A 62 10.98 -8.34 -4.59
CA SER A 62 10.35 -9.66 -4.49
C SER A 62 10.58 -10.43 -3.18
N LYS A 63 11.43 -9.91 -2.28
CA LYS A 63 11.76 -10.56 -0.99
C LYS A 63 10.76 -10.22 0.13
N PHE A 64 9.49 -10.00 -0.21
CA PHE A 64 8.43 -9.72 0.76
C PHE A 64 7.89 -11.00 1.41
N GLU A 65 7.25 -10.82 2.54
CA GLU A 65 6.47 -11.84 3.23
C GLU A 65 5.02 -11.43 3.33
N VAL A 66 4.11 -12.40 3.23
CA VAL A 66 2.67 -12.18 3.44
C VAL A 66 2.19 -13.03 4.60
N TRP A 67 1.43 -12.41 5.49
CA TRP A 67 0.90 -13.02 6.70
C TRP A 67 -0.61 -12.90 6.73
N ILE A 68 -1.27 -13.98 7.13
CA ILE A 68 -2.70 -14.01 7.43
C ILE A 68 -2.85 -13.91 8.94
N ILE A 69 -3.52 -12.87 9.41
CA ILE A 69 -3.82 -12.66 10.82
C ILE A 69 -5.30 -13.01 11.02
N ASN A 70 -5.52 -14.03 11.82
CA ASN A 70 -6.83 -14.59 12.11
C ASN A 70 -7.65 -13.67 13.05
N PRO A 71 -8.99 -13.83 13.15
CA PRO A 71 -9.82 -13.06 14.06
C PRO A 71 -9.42 -13.16 15.54
N ASP A 72 -8.80 -14.28 15.95
CA ASP A 72 -8.29 -14.51 17.30
C ASP A 72 -6.89 -13.91 17.55
N GLY A 73 -6.30 -13.24 16.54
CA GLY A 73 -4.99 -12.62 16.61
C GLY A 73 -3.82 -13.57 16.31
N THR A 74 -4.06 -14.86 16.13
CA THR A 74 -3.01 -15.78 15.67
C THR A 74 -2.65 -15.49 14.22
N SER A 75 -1.42 -15.76 13.80
CA SER A 75 -0.97 -15.48 12.43
C SER A 75 -0.25 -16.67 11.82
N SER A 76 -0.32 -16.75 10.50
CA SER A 76 0.41 -17.73 9.70
C SER A 76 0.96 -17.07 8.43
N LYS A 77 2.13 -17.52 7.98
CA LYS A 77 2.71 -17.07 6.73
C LYS A 77 1.94 -17.68 5.56
N LEU A 78 1.67 -16.90 4.53
CA LEU A 78 1.03 -17.33 3.31
C LEU A 78 2.08 -17.77 2.30
N ASP A 79 1.96 -19.00 1.80
CA ASP A 79 2.76 -19.47 0.67
C ASP A 79 2.25 -18.85 -0.63
N LEU A 80 3.19 -18.42 -1.46
CA LEU A 80 2.91 -17.70 -2.69
C LEU A 80 3.52 -18.38 -3.91
N ASP A 81 2.72 -18.57 -4.94
CA ASP A 81 3.15 -18.98 -6.27
C ASP A 81 3.42 -17.77 -7.15
N LYS A 82 4.56 -17.74 -7.82
CA LYS A 82 4.88 -16.72 -8.81
C LYS A 82 4.05 -16.96 -10.09
N LYS A 83 3.35 -15.92 -10.55
CA LYS A 83 2.65 -15.85 -11.83
C LYS A 83 3.32 -14.83 -12.74
N GLU A 84 2.78 -14.57 -13.91
CA GLU A 84 3.35 -13.67 -14.90
C GLU A 84 3.45 -12.23 -14.38
N ASP A 85 2.38 -11.69 -13.78
CA ASP A 85 2.23 -10.29 -13.36
C ASP A 85 1.88 -10.12 -11.87
N HIS A 86 1.86 -11.21 -11.09
CA HIS A 86 1.57 -11.16 -9.65
C HIS A 86 2.12 -12.40 -8.92
N TYR A 87 2.16 -12.34 -7.60
CA TYR A 87 2.27 -13.52 -6.76
C TYR A 87 0.89 -13.92 -6.24
N LEU A 88 0.59 -15.21 -6.24
CA LEU A 88 -0.72 -15.78 -5.93
C LEU A 88 -0.63 -16.70 -4.72
N GLY A 89 -1.43 -16.45 -3.71
CA GLY A 89 -1.60 -17.32 -2.56
C GLY A 89 -3.07 -17.64 -2.28
N TYR A 90 -3.27 -18.67 -1.46
CA TYR A 90 -4.60 -19.06 -0.99
C TYR A 90 -4.58 -19.38 0.48
N PHE A 91 -5.54 -18.88 1.22
CA PHE A 91 -5.83 -19.37 2.56
C PHE A 91 -7.28 -19.82 2.67
N THR A 92 -7.60 -20.60 3.70
CA THR A 92 -8.96 -21.07 3.94
C THR A 92 -9.40 -20.56 5.31
N PRO A 93 -10.34 -19.63 5.39
CA PRO A 93 -10.89 -19.17 6.66
C PRO A 93 -11.54 -20.32 7.44
N THR A 94 -11.17 -20.48 8.70
CA THR A 94 -11.70 -21.51 9.62
C THR A 94 -12.49 -20.93 10.78
N GLN A 95 -12.55 -19.60 10.88
CA GLN A 95 -13.25 -18.86 11.92
C GLN A 95 -14.10 -17.76 11.30
N GLU A 96 -15.20 -17.42 11.94
CA GLU A 96 -15.94 -16.21 11.61
C GLU A 96 -15.23 -14.97 12.16
N GLY A 97 -15.39 -13.84 11.47
CA GLY A 97 -14.80 -12.56 11.84
C GLY A 97 -13.95 -11.96 10.73
N SER A 98 -13.10 -10.98 11.08
CA SER A 98 -12.25 -10.27 10.12
C SER A 98 -10.84 -10.82 10.14
N TYR A 99 -10.37 -11.26 8.98
CA TYR A 99 -8.97 -11.60 8.72
C TYR A 99 -8.24 -10.36 8.21
N THR A 100 -7.02 -10.13 8.68
CA THR A 100 -6.13 -9.14 8.12
C THR A 100 -5.04 -9.83 7.31
N ILE A 101 -4.86 -9.43 6.06
CA ILE A 101 -3.73 -9.86 5.24
C ILE A 101 -2.71 -8.73 5.29
N GLN A 102 -1.49 -9.05 5.68
CA GLN A 102 -0.39 -8.12 5.80
C GLN A 102 0.78 -8.58 4.94
N LEU A 103 1.22 -7.73 4.03
CA LEU A 103 2.51 -7.83 3.37
C LEU A 103 3.51 -6.94 4.07
N LYS A 104 4.73 -7.44 4.27
CA LYS A 104 5.87 -6.60 4.66
C LYS A 104 7.10 -6.92 3.83
N ASN A 105 7.88 -5.90 3.51
CA ASN A 105 9.14 -6.01 2.81
C ASN A 105 10.12 -4.94 3.32
N ASP A 106 11.07 -5.39 4.11
CA ASP A 106 12.21 -4.61 4.62
C ASP A 106 13.55 -5.06 3.98
N ASN A 107 13.47 -5.98 3.00
CA ASN A 107 14.63 -6.60 2.33
C ASN A 107 14.89 -5.98 0.95
N ILE A 108 14.72 -4.66 0.83
CA ILE A 108 14.99 -3.90 -0.39
C ILE A 108 16.36 -3.24 -0.23
N ASP A 109 17.19 -3.32 -1.25
CA ASP A 109 18.49 -2.68 -1.26
C ASP A 109 18.36 -1.15 -1.19
N VAL A 110 19.42 -0.48 -0.76
CA VAL A 110 19.47 0.99 -0.70
C VAL A 110 19.30 1.56 -2.10
N VAL A 111 18.55 2.65 -2.21
CA VAL A 111 18.27 3.34 -3.47
C VAL A 111 18.86 4.73 -3.42
N ASP A 112 19.63 5.08 -4.44
CA ASP A 112 20.16 6.44 -4.65
C ASP A 112 19.28 7.17 -5.68
N PHE A 113 18.49 8.12 -5.22
CA PHE A 113 17.69 9.03 -6.04
C PHE A 113 18.13 10.49 -5.85
N THR A 114 19.43 10.72 -5.63
CA THR A 114 19.99 12.07 -5.53
C THR A 114 19.84 12.86 -6.83
N GLU A 115 19.84 12.19 -7.99
CA GLU A 115 19.58 12.82 -9.29
C GLU A 115 18.14 13.39 -9.43
N TYR A 116 17.21 12.94 -8.58
CA TYR A 116 15.81 13.41 -8.53
C TYR A 116 15.53 14.28 -7.30
N ASP A 117 16.57 14.77 -6.62
CA ASP A 117 16.47 15.56 -5.39
C ASP A 117 15.73 14.82 -4.25
N PHE A 118 15.73 13.48 -4.25
CA PHE A 118 15.05 12.69 -3.21
C PHE A 118 16.01 12.16 -2.14
N GLY A 119 17.29 11.89 -2.51
CA GLY A 119 18.33 11.41 -1.59
C GLY A 119 18.57 9.91 -1.65
N ILE A 120 19.34 9.41 -0.68
CA ILE A 120 19.70 7.98 -0.55
C ILE A 120 18.87 7.36 0.56
N PHE A 121 18.10 6.33 0.27
CA PHE A 121 17.15 5.79 1.23
C PHE A 121 17.00 4.27 1.17
N LYS A 122 16.54 3.72 2.29
CA LYS A 122 16.06 2.35 2.39
C LYS A 122 14.54 2.35 2.39
N THR A 123 13.93 1.54 1.53
CA THR A 123 12.48 1.42 1.47
C THR A 123 11.97 0.35 2.41
N TYR A 124 10.86 0.63 3.08
CA TYR A 124 10.10 -0.31 3.89
C TYR A 124 8.64 -0.34 3.41
N TYR A 125 8.29 -1.38 2.66
CA TYR A 125 6.92 -1.54 2.16
C TYR A 125 6.06 -2.34 3.12
N GLN A 126 4.83 -1.85 3.29
CA GLN A 126 3.74 -2.60 3.88
C GLN A 126 2.49 -2.50 3.01
N SER A 127 1.68 -3.54 2.99
CA SER A 127 0.36 -3.51 2.36
C SER A 127 -0.62 -4.28 3.21
N PHE A 128 -1.87 -3.82 3.22
CA PHE A 128 -2.92 -4.40 4.05
C PHE A 128 -4.18 -4.63 3.22
N ALA A 129 -4.86 -5.73 3.54
CA ALA A 129 -6.21 -5.99 3.06
C ALA A 129 -7.01 -6.68 4.17
N LYS A 130 -8.34 -6.57 4.10
CA LYS A 130 -9.26 -7.18 5.05
C LYS A 130 -10.22 -8.13 4.33
N VAL A 131 -10.44 -9.30 4.92
CA VAL A 131 -11.44 -10.27 4.48
C VAL A 131 -12.40 -10.52 5.64
N ASN A 132 -13.68 -10.25 5.44
CA ASN A 132 -14.73 -10.51 6.43
C ASN A 132 -15.39 -11.86 6.13
N VAL A 133 -15.48 -12.70 7.14
CA VAL A 133 -16.20 -13.96 7.12
C VAL A 133 -17.36 -13.85 8.08
N SER A 134 -18.59 -13.79 7.55
CA SER A 134 -19.79 -13.37 8.28
C SER A 134 -19.80 -11.88 8.70
N ASP A 135 -20.92 -11.44 9.26
CA ASP A 135 -21.15 -10.04 9.66
C ASP A 135 -20.61 -9.69 11.07
N ILE A 136 -19.72 -10.53 11.61
CA ILE A 136 -19.14 -10.31 12.94
C ILE A 136 -17.89 -9.44 12.81
N PRO A 137 -17.93 -8.14 13.13
CA PRO A 137 -16.74 -7.30 13.09
C PRO A 137 -15.80 -7.68 14.24
N THR A 138 -14.57 -8.05 13.89
CA THR A 138 -13.49 -8.24 14.86
C THR A 138 -12.46 -7.13 14.72
N ALA A 139 -11.71 -6.86 15.77
CA ALA A 139 -10.63 -5.88 15.73
C ALA A 139 -9.54 -6.36 14.78
N SER A 140 -9.14 -5.52 13.81
CA SER A 140 -7.96 -5.77 13.00
C SER A 140 -6.70 -5.55 13.85
N THR A 141 -5.69 -6.36 13.62
CA THR A 141 -4.38 -6.16 14.23
C THR A 141 -3.61 -5.10 13.44
N ILE A 142 -2.84 -4.29 14.14
CA ILE A 142 -1.86 -3.36 13.56
C ILE A 142 -0.46 -3.90 13.80
N THR A 143 0.49 -3.52 12.94
CA THR A 143 1.90 -3.79 13.20
C THR A 143 2.51 -2.72 14.09
N GLU A 144 3.46 -3.09 14.93
CA GLU A 144 4.28 -2.16 15.72
C GLU A 144 5.47 -1.60 14.93
N GLU A 145 5.67 -2.07 13.70
CA GLU A 145 6.77 -1.66 12.83
C GLU A 145 6.25 -0.82 11.66
N GLY A 146 6.88 0.35 11.41
CA GLY A 146 6.57 1.20 10.27
C GLY A 146 5.15 1.74 10.24
N LEU A 147 4.62 1.95 9.03
CA LEU A 147 3.25 2.42 8.79
C LEU A 147 2.26 1.26 8.76
N SER A 148 1.06 1.46 9.33
CA SER A 148 -0.05 0.51 9.25
C SER A 148 -1.33 1.23 8.86
N ILE A 149 -2.18 0.56 8.07
CA ILE A 149 -3.49 1.03 7.67
C ILE A 149 -4.53 0.04 8.19
N LYS A 150 -5.47 0.53 9.00
CA LYS A 150 -6.56 -0.25 9.58
C LYS A 150 -7.89 0.25 9.08
N GLU A 151 -8.72 -0.61 8.49
CA GLU A 151 -10.11 -0.29 8.18
C GLU A 151 -10.96 -0.40 9.45
N ILE A 152 -11.69 0.67 9.75
CA ILE A 152 -12.68 0.72 10.83
C ILE A 152 -14.05 0.38 10.24
N PRO A 153 -14.74 -0.67 10.73
CA PRO A 153 -16.08 -1.00 10.25
C PRO A 153 -17.06 0.18 10.46
N THR A 154 -17.86 0.46 9.43
CA THR A 154 -18.92 1.46 9.47
C THR A 154 -20.26 0.80 9.11
N GLY A 155 -21.36 1.34 9.64
CA GLY A 155 -22.70 0.88 9.31
C GLY A 155 -23.32 1.51 8.06
N ASN A 156 -22.51 2.24 7.25
CA ASN A 156 -22.98 2.99 6.09
C ASN A 156 -21.96 2.90 4.92
N ASP A 157 -22.20 3.62 3.83
CA ASP A 157 -21.34 3.68 2.64
C ASP A 157 -20.02 4.43 2.86
N GLU A 158 -19.79 4.96 4.04
CA GLU A 158 -18.56 5.65 4.39
C GLU A 158 -17.47 4.66 4.75
N LYS A 159 -16.26 4.89 4.26
CA LYS A 159 -15.06 4.15 4.63
C LYS A 159 -14.25 4.98 5.59
N ILE A 160 -13.84 4.35 6.69
CA ILE A 160 -12.93 4.96 7.67
C ILE A 160 -11.67 4.13 7.72
N LEU A 161 -10.53 4.79 7.47
CA LEU A 161 -9.22 4.20 7.69
C LEU A 161 -8.51 4.94 8.82
N GLN A 162 -7.79 4.19 9.64
CA GLN A 162 -6.94 4.73 10.69
C GLN A 162 -5.48 4.37 10.39
N ILE A 163 -4.62 5.38 10.47
CA ILE A 163 -3.20 5.29 10.12
C ILE A 163 -2.39 5.27 11.40
N PHE A 164 -1.47 4.32 11.48
CA PHE A 164 -0.56 4.16 12.60
C PHE A 164 0.88 4.22 12.10
N TYR A 165 1.76 4.70 12.94
CA TYR A 165 3.19 4.61 12.77
C TYR A 165 3.82 4.07 14.06
N LYS A 166 4.54 2.94 13.95
CA LYS A 166 5.13 2.23 15.08
C LYS A 166 4.12 1.99 16.22
N GLY A 167 2.93 1.50 15.85
CA GLY A 167 1.86 1.16 16.78
C GLY A 167 1.05 2.34 17.33
N ALA A 168 1.46 3.60 17.09
CA ALA A 168 0.74 4.79 17.52
C ALA A 168 -0.04 5.43 16.37
N ALA A 169 -1.30 5.84 16.61
CA ALA A 169 -2.08 6.59 15.64
C ALA A 169 -1.41 7.94 15.36
N ILE A 170 -1.36 8.35 14.09
CA ILE A 170 -0.70 9.60 13.69
C ILE A 170 -1.67 10.57 13.05
N SER A 171 -1.68 11.81 13.54
CA SER A 171 -2.44 12.93 13.00
C SER A 171 -1.69 13.67 11.89
N GLU A 172 -2.42 14.46 11.08
CA GLU A 172 -1.86 15.28 10.00
C GLU A 172 -1.04 14.46 8.96
N GLN A 173 -1.25 13.16 8.93
CA GLN A 173 -0.59 12.28 7.97
C GLN A 173 -1.30 12.34 6.63
N GLU A 174 -0.57 12.65 5.57
CA GLU A 174 -1.10 12.65 4.21
C GLU A 174 -1.46 11.21 3.78
N VAL A 175 -2.66 11.05 3.23
CA VAL A 175 -3.17 9.81 2.66
C VAL A 175 -3.77 10.12 1.30
N LYS A 176 -3.29 9.43 0.29
CA LYS A 176 -3.77 9.55 -1.08
C LYS A 176 -4.70 8.38 -1.43
N ILE A 177 -5.78 8.69 -2.09
CA ILE A 177 -6.78 7.74 -2.58
C ILE A 177 -6.75 7.82 -4.09
N TYR A 178 -6.46 6.71 -4.75
CA TYR A 178 -6.35 6.63 -6.20
C TYR A 178 -7.42 5.71 -6.79
N VAL A 179 -7.86 6.08 -7.98
CA VAL A 179 -8.60 5.24 -8.91
C VAL A 179 -7.81 5.22 -10.21
N SER A 180 -7.94 4.18 -11.01
CA SER A 180 -7.39 4.17 -12.36
C SER A 180 -7.83 5.43 -13.14
N ASP A 181 -7.11 5.79 -14.21
CA ASP A 181 -7.35 6.97 -15.03
C ASP A 181 -7.04 8.32 -14.35
N LEU A 182 -6.01 8.33 -13.50
CA LEU A 182 -5.40 9.53 -12.92
C LEU A 182 -6.29 10.32 -11.94
N TRP A 183 -7.43 9.76 -11.49
CA TRP A 183 -8.17 10.41 -10.42
C TRP A 183 -7.54 10.12 -9.06
N SER A 184 -7.34 11.16 -8.29
CA SER A 184 -6.85 11.04 -6.92
C SER A 184 -7.51 12.05 -6.00
N LYS A 185 -7.53 11.71 -4.71
CA LYS A 185 -7.94 12.58 -3.61
C LYS A 185 -6.94 12.47 -2.48
N THR A 186 -6.49 13.60 -1.97
CA THR A 186 -5.61 13.67 -0.80
C THR A 186 -6.42 14.09 0.41
N LEU A 187 -6.20 13.40 1.54
CA LEU A 187 -6.75 13.70 2.86
C LEU A 187 -5.62 13.69 3.87
N ASN A 188 -5.79 14.44 4.96
CA ASN A 188 -4.94 14.33 6.13
C ASN A 188 -5.70 13.66 7.27
N THR A 189 -5.01 12.86 8.07
CA THR A 189 -5.60 12.23 9.24
C THR A 189 -5.96 13.26 10.31
N ASP A 190 -7.06 13.00 11.01
CA ASP A 190 -7.49 13.77 12.19
C ASP A 190 -6.62 13.48 13.44
N ALA A 191 -7.02 14.02 14.58
CA ALA A 191 -6.32 13.84 15.85
C ALA A 191 -6.24 12.37 16.31
N GLU A 192 -7.18 11.54 15.91
CA GLU A 192 -7.23 10.10 16.17
C GLU A 192 -6.52 9.26 15.09
N GLY A 193 -5.87 9.92 14.11
CA GLY A 193 -5.21 9.25 12.99
C GLY A 193 -6.17 8.72 11.93
N LYS A 194 -7.40 9.22 11.84
CA LYS A 194 -8.45 8.72 10.95
C LYS A 194 -8.66 9.61 9.74
N ILE A 195 -9.02 8.97 8.62
CA ILE A 195 -9.62 9.62 7.46
C ILE A 195 -10.97 8.99 7.17
N SER A 196 -11.88 9.76 6.58
CA SER A 196 -13.21 9.31 6.17
C SER A 196 -13.49 9.72 4.73
N PHE A 197 -14.04 8.81 3.94
CA PHE A 197 -14.37 9.04 2.53
C PHE A 197 -15.42 8.06 2.02
N LYS A 198 -15.99 8.35 0.85
CA LYS A 198 -16.92 7.45 0.14
C LYS A 198 -16.27 6.89 -1.11
N LEU A 199 -16.73 5.72 -1.55
CA LEU A 199 -16.37 5.07 -2.80
C LEU A 199 -17.51 5.27 -3.82
N PRO A 200 -17.55 6.42 -4.55
CA PRO A 200 -18.69 6.76 -5.41
C PRO A 200 -18.80 5.89 -6.67
N TRP A 201 -17.74 5.21 -7.04
CA TRP A 201 -17.72 4.37 -8.24
C TRP A 201 -17.48 2.90 -7.89
N ASN A 202 -18.06 2.00 -8.66
CA ASN A 202 -17.77 0.57 -8.54
C ASN A 202 -16.48 0.23 -9.32
N THR A 203 -15.35 0.51 -8.71
CA THR A 203 -14.01 0.26 -9.26
C THR A 203 -13.04 -0.06 -8.12
N LYS A 204 -11.82 -0.41 -8.48
CA LYS A 204 -10.73 -0.57 -7.51
C LYS A 204 -10.25 0.80 -7.01
N TYR A 205 -10.05 0.92 -5.71
CA TYR A 205 -9.41 2.06 -5.06
C TYR A 205 -8.14 1.60 -4.37
N THR A 206 -7.05 2.29 -4.62
CA THR A 206 -5.79 2.09 -3.92
C THR A 206 -5.52 3.28 -3.02
N ILE A 207 -5.27 3.00 -1.76
CA ILE A 207 -4.94 3.98 -0.74
C ILE A 207 -3.45 3.87 -0.45
N GLU A 208 -2.79 5.00 -0.36
CA GLU A 208 -1.36 5.12 -0.12
C GLU A 208 -1.08 6.14 0.96
N THR A 209 -0.13 5.82 1.81
CA THR A 209 0.49 6.80 2.71
C THR A 209 1.98 6.49 2.83
N THR A 210 2.79 7.55 2.90
CA THR A 210 4.25 7.42 3.01
C THR A 210 4.77 8.30 4.14
N LYS A 211 5.88 7.91 4.74
CA LYS A 211 6.53 8.65 5.81
C LYS A 211 8.03 8.45 5.76
N ASN A 212 8.78 9.56 5.81
CA ASN A 212 10.22 9.51 5.98
C ASN A 212 10.56 9.40 7.48
N GLU A 213 11.41 8.44 7.81
CA GLU A 213 12.06 8.35 9.11
C GLU A 213 13.52 8.79 8.94
N ASN A 214 13.84 9.99 9.39
CA ASN A 214 15.17 10.61 9.21
C ASN A 214 16.20 10.00 10.18
N VAL A 215 16.44 8.72 10.03
CA VAL A 215 17.43 7.94 10.78
C VAL A 215 18.39 7.32 9.77
N PRO A 216 19.62 7.84 9.66
CA PRO A 216 20.62 7.26 8.77
C PRO A 216 21.09 5.89 9.27
N GLY A 217 21.57 5.06 8.36
CA GLY A 217 22.08 3.72 8.69
C GLY A 217 22.82 3.09 7.52
N THR A 218 23.16 1.82 7.68
CA THR A 218 23.83 1.02 6.65
C THR A 218 23.04 -0.28 6.45
N TYR A 219 22.80 -0.67 5.20
CA TYR A 219 22.16 -1.92 4.85
C TYR A 219 22.92 -2.61 3.72
N ASN A 220 23.29 -3.87 3.88
CA ASN A 220 24.10 -4.65 2.94
C ASN A 220 25.44 -3.97 2.54
N GLY A 221 26.01 -3.11 3.41
CA GLY A 221 27.24 -2.37 3.15
C GLY A 221 27.06 -1.04 2.43
N GLU A 222 25.83 -0.62 2.15
CA GLU A 222 25.48 0.67 1.56
C GLU A 222 24.83 1.57 2.58
N ASP A 223 25.29 2.83 2.66
CA ASP A 223 24.78 3.82 3.59
C ASP A 223 23.53 4.49 3.03
N TYR A 224 22.55 4.78 3.92
CA TYR A 224 21.35 5.54 3.59
C TYR A 224 21.13 6.70 4.58
N GLU A 225 20.42 7.73 4.13
CA GLU A 225 20.15 8.94 4.90
C GLU A 225 18.86 8.82 5.73
N PHE A 226 17.87 8.08 5.21
CA PHE A 226 16.57 7.89 5.86
C PHE A 226 15.92 6.57 5.43
N ILE A 227 14.87 6.18 6.17
CA ILE A 227 13.98 5.07 5.78
C ILE A 227 12.70 5.67 5.20
N TRP A 228 12.35 5.24 3.98
CA TRP A 228 11.10 5.61 3.35
C TRP A 228 10.05 4.52 3.60
N HIS A 229 9.16 4.78 4.53
CA HIS A 229 8.03 3.90 4.84
C HIS A 229 6.91 4.14 3.85
N CYS A 230 6.41 3.06 3.24
CA CYS A 230 5.28 3.07 2.31
C CYS A 230 4.23 2.07 2.78
N ALA A 231 2.98 2.50 2.88
CA ALA A 231 1.87 1.60 3.20
C ALA A 231 0.74 1.76 2.19
N THR A 232 0.18 0.63 1.75
CA THR A 232 -0.97 0.60 0.84
C THR A 232 -2.13 -0.19 1.42
N TYR A 233 -3.34 0.16 1.00
CA TYR A 233 -4.58 -0.57 1.25
C TYR A 233 -5.42 -0.56 -0.01
N CYS A 234 -6.01 -1.70 -0.39
CA CYS A 234 -6.81 -1.80 -1.61
C CYS A 234 -8.26 -2.17 -1.28
N PHE A 235 -9.20 -1.36 -1.80
CA PHE A 235 -10.59 -1.73 -1.91
C PHE A 235 -10.82 -2.26 -3.32
N PRO A 236 -11.08 -3.56 -3.51
CA PRO A 236 -11.33 -4.11 -4.84
C PRO A 236 -12.67 -3.62 -5.38
N GLN A 237 -12.84 -3.74 -6.69
CA GLN A 237 -14.14 -3.56 -7.33
C GLN A 237 -15.13 -4.58 -6.75
N SER A 238 -16.34 -4.11 -6.39
CA SER A 238 -17.43 -5.01 -5.97
C SER A 238 -17.96 -5.80 -7.16
N ASN A 239 -18.04 -7.12 -7.03
CA ASN A 239 -18.67 -8.00 -8.01
C ASN A 239 -20.20 -7.90 -7.96
#